data_9f8fc1259657ca16813c95ccb1620cf2
#
_entry.id   9f8fc1259657ca16813c95ccb1620cf2
#
_cell.length_a   1.000
_cell.length_b   1.000
_cell.length_c   1.000
_cell.angle_alpha   90.00
_cell.angle_beta   90.00
_cell.angle_gamma   90.00
#
_symmetry.space_group_name_H-M   'P 1'
#
loop_
_entity.id
_entity.type
_entity.pdbx_description
1 polymer ?
#
loop_
_entity_poly.entity_id
_entity_poly.type
_entity_poly.pdbx_seq_one_letter_code
_entity_poly.pdbx_strand_id
1 'polypeptide(L)'
;MKEEISDCQPSYNLIKIFNIDNECLILSKYKFEKKIIHGDFGSHNFLVKNNKLSGVIDPETIIGDSLYDILFSICSNPSILKCYSLNDIFNIIKEPKEKIISLFKIVLFARITRAYHHHNHDVEFYVNYYNNTFNI
;
A
#
# COMPACT_ATOMS: atom_id res chain seq x y z
N MET A 1 23.09 -19.93 2.30
CA MET A 1 21.98 -20.49 3.13
C MET A 1 21.76 -19.76 4.46
N LYS A 2 22.78 -19.24 5.12
CA LYS A 2 22.60 -18.40 6.34
C LYS A 2 22.18 -16.94 6.02
N GLU A 3 22.52 -16.42 4.86
CA GLU A 3 22.15 -15.06 4.43
C GLU A 3 20.68 -14.96 3.97
N GLU A 4 20.14 -16.00 3.32
CA GLU A 4 18.73 -16.03 2.90
C GLU A 4 17.73 -16.10 4.07
N ILE A 5 18.15 -16.65 5.23
CA ILE A 5 17.30 -16.74 6.43
C ILE A 5 17.26 -15.40 7.19
N SER A 6 18.30 -14.56 7.07
CA SER A 6 18.33 -13.24 7.70
C SER A 6 17.39 -12.24 7.01
N ASP A 7 17.17 -12.39 5.71
CA ASP A 7 16.29 -11.50 4.94
C ASP A 7 14.78 -11.76 5.20
N CYS A 8 14.42 -12.95 5.68
CA CYS A 8 13.03 -13.28 6.02
C CYS A 8 12.59 -12.83 7.43
N GLN A 9 13.52 -12.58 8.34
CA GLN A 9 13.18 -12.22 9.73
C GLN A 9 12.44 -10.89 9.89
N PRO A 10 12.81 -9.80 9.19
CA PRO A 10 12.07 -8.54 9.28
C PRO A 10 10.64 -8.66 8.79
N SER A 11 10.41 -9.41 7.71
CA SER A 11 9.06 -9.63 7.17
C SER A 11 8.15 -10.35 8.16
N TYR A 12 8.67 -11.36 8.86
CA TYR A 12 7.91 -12.11 9.85
C TYR A 12 7.53 -11.27 11.08
N ASN A 13 8.44 -10.43 11.55
CA ASN A 13 8.16 -9.50 12.65
C ASN A 13 7.16 -8.43 12.25
N LEU A 14 7.24 -7.93 11.03
CA LEU A 14 6.28 -6.97 10.48
C LEU A 14 4.88 -7.58 10.33
N ILE A 15 4.76 -8.83 9.88
CA ILE A 15 3.48 -9.54 9.80
C ILE A 15 2.79 -9.60 11.17
N LYS A 16 3.52 -9.87 12.25
CA LYS A 16 2.97 -9.88 13.61
C LYS A 16 2.49 -8.50 14.06
N ILE A 17 3.25 -7.45 13.75
CA ILE A 17 2.90 -6.06 14.12
C ILE A 17 1.63 -5.62 13.40
N PHE A 18 1.50 -5.94 12.11
CA PHE A 18 0.40 -5.49 11.26
C PHE A 18 -0.84 -6.38 11.33
N ASN A 19 -0.75 -7.56 11.97
CA ASN A 19 -1.87 -8.50 12.08
C ASN A 19 -2.59 -8.75 10.73
N ILE A 20 -1.82 -9.04 9.70
CA ILE A 20 -2.30 -9.18 8.31
C ILE A 20 -3.40 -10.23 8.19
N ASP A 21 -3.32 -11.32 8.93
CA ASP A 21 -4.34 -12.38 8.93
C ASP A 21 -5.71 -11.85 9.33
N ASN A 22 -5.78 -10.98 10.34
CA ASN A 22 -7.02 -10.34 10.75
C ASN A 22 -7.57 -9.40 9.67
N GLU A 23 -6.71 -8.63 9.01
CA GLU A 23 -7.12 -7.74 7.92
C GLU A 23 -7.64 -8.55 6.72
N CYS A 24 -7.01 -9.67 6.39
CA CYS A 24 -7.51 -10.59 5.35
C CYS A 24 -8.88 -11.18 5.73
N LEU A 25 -9.09 -11.52 7.01
CA LEU A 25 -10.39 -12.01 7.49
C LEU A 25 -11.48 -10.95 7.36
N ILE A 26 -11.19 -9.71 7.71
CA ILE A 26 -12.11 -8.59 7.52
C ILE A 26 -12.45 -8.43 6.05
N LEU A 27 -11.45 -8.40 5.18
CA LEU A 27 -11.63 -8.22 3.74
C LEU A 27 -12.42 -9.37 3.09
N SER A 28 -12.38 -10.58 3.64
CA SER A 28 -13.16 -11.72 3.13
C SER A 28 -14.68 -11.52 3.17
N LYS A 29 -15.16 -10.57 3.98
CA LYS A 29 -16.58 -10.19 4.07
C LYS A 29 -17.06 -9.31 2.92
N TYR A 30 -16.13 -8.73 2.17
CA TYR A 30 -16.42 -7.77 1.10
C TYR A 30 -16.28 -8.40 -0.27
N LYS A 31 -17.09 -7.89 -1.19
CA LYS A 31 -16.99 -8.24 -2.60
C LYS A 31 -15.93 -7.35 -3.25
N PHE A 32 -15.05 -7.96 -4.03
CA PHE A 32 -14.03 -7.28 -4.83
C PHE A 32 -14.35 -7.42 -6.32
N GLU A 33 -14.12 -6.37 -7.06
CA GLU A 33 -14.16 -6.42 -8.52
C GLU A 33 -12.93 -7.20 -9.04
N LYS A 34 -13.15 -7.94 -10.12
CA LYS A 34 -12.07 -8.63 -10.84
C LYS A 34 -11.82 -7.92 -12.16
N LYS A 35 -10.89 -7.00 -12.15
CA LYS A 35 -10.47 -6.22 -13.32
C LYS A 35 -9.00 -6.46 -13.59
N ILE A 36 -8.56 -6.17 -14.80
CA ILE A 36 -7.12 -6.01 -15.08
C ILE A 36 -6.72 -4.66 -14.48
N ILE A 37 -5.78 -4.68 -13.56
CA ILE A 37 -5.23 -3.50 -12.91
C ILE A 37 -3.73 -3.40 -13.17
N HIS A 38 -3.13 -2.24 -12.90
CA HIS A 38 -1.72 -1.98 -13.13
C HIS A 38 -0.81 -2.82 -12.23
N GLY A 39 -1.15 -2.98 -10.96
CA GLY A 39 -0.41 -3.79 -9.98
C GLY A 39 0.80 -3.10 -9.36
N ASP A 40 1.46 -2.19 -10.05
CA ASP A 40 2.56 -1.35 -9.57
C ASP A 40 2.26 0.15 -9.84
N PHE A 41 1.07 0.60 -9.46
CA PHE A 41 0.54 1.93 -9.76
C PHE A 41 1.14 3.02 -8.86
N GLY A 42 2.47 3.12 -8.86
CA GLY A 42 3.22 4.10 -8.10
C GLY A 42 3.62 5.32 -8.92
N SER A 43 3.94 6.42 -8.23
CA SER A 43 4.32 7.69 -8.86
C SER A 43 5.55 7.60 -9.76
N HIS A 44 6.43 6.63 -9.54
CA HIS A 44 7.60 6.36 -10.37
C HIS A 44 7.23 5.86 -11.79
N ASN A 45 6.02 5.35 -11.97
CA ASN A 45 5.48 4.89 -13.24
C ASN A 45 4.56 5.93 -13.92
N PHE A 46 4.44 7.14 -13.35
CA PHE A 46 3.62 8.21 -13.91
C PHE A 46 4.44 9.13 -14.81
N LEU A 47 3.95 9.33 -16.01
CA LEU A 47 4.47 10.34 -16.93
C LEU A 47 3.66 11.63 -16.78
N VAL A 48 4.36 12.73 -16.55
CA VAL A 48 3.74 14.05 -16.35
C VAL A 48 4.19 14.99 -17.44
N LYS A 49 3.23 15.69 -18.05
CA LYS A 49 3.48 16.75 -19.03
C LYS A 49 2.60 17.96 -18.69
N ASN A 50 3.21 19.14 -18.62
CA ASN A 50 2.51 20.38 -18.27
C ASN A 50 1.69 20.27 -16.97
N ASN A 51 2.29 19.68 -15.92
CA ASN A 51 1.68 19.43 -14.61
C ASN A 51 0.41 18.55 -14.64
N LYS A 52 0.24 17.75 -15.69
CA LYS A 52 -0.86 16.79 -15.82
C LYS A 52 -0.33 15.41 -16.08
N LEU A 53 -1.02 14.41 -15.55
CA LEU A 53 -0.75 13.03 -15.88
C LEU A 53 -0.96 12.81 -17.38
N SER A 54 0.08 12.38 -18.09
CA SER A 54 0.04 12.15 -19.54
C SER A 54 0.08 10.66 -19.89
N GLY A 55 0.51 9.81 -18.98
CA GLY A 55 0.56 8.36 -19.19
C GLY A 55 1.04 7.62 -17.96
N VAL A 56 0.90 6.32 -17.99
CA VAL A 56 1.40 5.38 -16.99
C VAL A 56 2.16 4.28 -17.73
N ILE A 57 3.29 3.86 -17.18
CA ILE A 57 4.19 2.87 -17.78
C ILE A 57 4.43 1.69 -16.84
N ASP A 58 5.05 0.64 -17.35
CA ASP A 58 5.52 -0.54 -16.61
C ASP A 58 4.44 -1.23 -15.73
N PRO A 59 3.30 -1.65 -16.31
CA PRO A 59 2.31 -2.39 -15.57
C PRO A 59 2.79 -3.82 -15.25
N GLU A 60 2.56 -4.28 -14.02
CA GLU A 60 2.67 -5.71 -13.69
C GLU A 60 1.50 -6.53 -14.22
N THR A 61 0.41 -5.87 -14.54
CA THR A 61 -0.81 -6.45 -15.14
C THR A 61 -1.34 -7.64 -14.35
N ILE A 62 -2.03 -7.37 -13.28
CA ILE A 62 -2.66 -8.39 -12.43
C ILE A 62 -4.19 -8.30 -12.50
N ILE A 63 -4.87 -9.37 -12.09
CA ILE A 63 -6.32 -9.36 -11.88
C ILE A 63 -6.60 -8.97 -10.43
N GLY A 64 -7.31 -7.89 -10.23
CA GLY A 64 -7.63 -7.38 -8.91
C GLY A 64 -8.70 -6.29 -8.92
N ASP A 65 -8.89 -5.66 -7.77
CA ASP A 65 -9.77 -4.52 -7.59
C ASP A 65 -8.99 -3.21 -7.76
N SER A 66 -9.55 -2.26 -8.49
CA SER A 66 -8.94 -0.94 -8.71
C SER A 66 -8.64 -0.17 -7.41
N LEU A 67 -9.32 -0.50 -6.33
CA LEU A 67 -9.02 0.06 -5.00
C LEU A 67 -7.58 -0.21 -4.57
N TYR A 68 -7.03 -1.37 -4.92
CA TYR A 68 -5.62 -1.69 -4.65
C TYR A 68 -4.68 -0.68 -5.34
N ASP A 69 -4.86 -0.42 -6.62
CA ASP A 69 -4.03 0.54 -7.36
C ASP A 69 -4.13 1.96 -6.79
N ILE A 70 -5.33 2.39 -6.42
CA ILE A 70 -5.55 3.71 -5.82
C ILE A 70 -4.78 3.84 -4.50
N LEU A 71 -4.94 2.88 -3.59
CA LEU A 71 -4.25 2.90 -2.31
C LEU A 71 -2.73 2.74 -2.48
N PHE A 72 -2.29 1.92 -3.43
CA PHE A 72 -0.89 1.77 -3.76
C PHE A 72 -0.27 3.09 -4.24
N SER A 73 -0.98 3.86 -5.08
CA SER A 73 -0.50 5.15 -5.57
C SER A 73 -0.33 6.18 -4.44
N ILE A 74 -1.27 6.21 -3.49
CA ILE A 74 -1.19 7.07 -2.29
C ILE A 74 0.02 6.70 -1.42
N CYS A 75 0.32 5.41 -1.30
CA CYS A 75 1.45 4.91 -0.52
C CYS A 75 2.78 4.89 -1.28
N SER A 76 2.82 5.33 -2.53
CA SER A 76 3.97 5.10 -3.42
C SER A 76 5.27 5.73 -2.94
N ASN A 77 5.21 6.83 -2.23
CA ASN A 77 6.35 7.42 -1.52
C ASN A 77 5.90 8.29 -0.32
N PRO A 78 6.83 8.57 0.63
CA PRO A 78 6.53 9.38 1.81
C PRO A 78 5.99 10.78 1.49
N SER A 79 6.47 11.42 0.43
CA SER A 79 6.07 12.77 0.05
C SER A 79 4.60 12.85 -0.37
N ILE A 80 4.10 11.80 -0.98
CA ILE A 80 2.67 11.69 -1.36
C ILE A 80 1.85 11.32 -0.13
N LEU A 81 2.23 10.26 0.58
CA LEU A 81 1.44 9.71 1.68
C LEU A 81 1.18 10.74 2.79
N LYS A 82 2.17 11.56 3.13
CA LYS A 82 2.01 12.60 4.15
C LYS A 82 0.96 13.66 3.82
N CYS A 83 0.58 13.80 2.54
CA CYS A 83 -0.43 14.77 2.10
C CYS A 83 -1.87 14.28 2.32
N TYR A 84 -2.08 13.01 2.67
CA TYR A 84 -3.40 12.42 2.84
C TYR A 84 -3.65 11.98 4.27
N SER A 85 -4.74 12.46 4.86
CA SER A 85 -5.34 11.90 6.06
C SER A 85 -6.30 10.76 5.70
N LEU A 86 -6.71 9.95 6.69
CA LEU A 86 -7.77 8.96 6.46
C LEU A 86 -9.06 9.59 5.96
N ASN A 87 -9.42 10.78 6.45
CA ASN A 87 -10.60 11.48 5.99
C ASN A 87 -10.51 11.89 4.52
N ASP A 88 -9.33 12.31 4.06
CA ASP A 88 -9.11 12.61 2.64
C ASP A 88 -9.32 11.36 1.79
N ILE A 89 -8.77 10.23 2.22
CA ILE A 89 -8.93 8.94 1.54
C ILE A 89 -10.41 8.53 1.49
N PHE A 90 -11.16 8.65 2.59
CA PHE A 90 -12.60 8.36 2.61
C PHE A 90 -13.42 9.29 1.73
N ASN A 91 -12.98 10.52 1.53
CA ASN A 91 -13.64 11.46 0.63
C ASN A 91 -13.41 11.13 -0.85
N ILE A 92 -12.22 10.58 -1.17
CA ILE A 92 -11.87 10.18 -2.54
C ILE A 92 -12.51 8.84 -2.89
N ILE A 93 -12.44 7.86 -1.98
CA ILE A 93 -12.85 6.48 -2.21
C ILE A 93 -14.25 6.25 -1.61
N LYS A 94 -15.22 5.90 -2.46
CA LYS A 94 -16.61 5.67 -2.06
C LYS A 94 -16.88 4.17 -1.79
N GLU A 95 -16.16 3.63 -0.82
CA GLU A 95 -16.26 2.25 -0.35
C GLU A 95 -16.48 2.21 1.17
N PRO A 96 -16.92 1.09 1.75
CA PRO A 96 -17.02 0.98 3.20
C PRO A 96 -15.70 1.28 3.89
N LYS A 97 -15.72 2.10 4.92
CA LYS A 97 -14.50 2.54 5.64
C LYS A 97 -13.67 1.37 6.17
N GLU A 98 -14.32 0.34 6.70
CA GLU A 98 -13.64 -0.86 7.19
C GLU A 98 -12.87 -1.56 6.07
N LYS A 99 -13.48 -1.69 4.87
CA LYS A 99 -12.83 -2.25 3.68
C LYS A 99 -11.60 -1.43 3.29
N ILE A 100 -11.73 -0.10 3.25
CA ILE A 100 -10.63 0.81 2.92
C ILE A 100 -9.49 0.67 3.95
N ILE A 101 -9.80 0.73 5.24
CA ILE A 101 -8.80 0.65 6.31
C ILE A 101 -8.03 -0.66 6.25
N SER A 102 -8.74 -1.79 6.14
CA SER A 102 -8.08 -3.10 6.12
C SER A 102 -7.20 -3.29 4.89
N LEU A 103 -7.67 -2.88 3.70
CA LEU A 103 -6.84 -2.94 2.49
C LEU A 103 -5.67 -1.96 2.55
N PHE A 104 -5.88 -0.76 3.11
CA PHE A 104 -4.82 0.22 3.27
C PHE A 104 -3.69 -0.26 4.19
N LYS A 105 -4.03 -0.94 5.28
CA LYS A 105 -3.04 -1.57 6.15
C LYS A 105 -2.22 -2.62 5.41
N ILE A 106 -2.84 -3.45 4.57
CA ILE A 106 -2.15 -4.46 3.76
C ILE A 106 -1.23 -3.79 2.74
N VAL A 107 -1.69 -2.75 2.07
CA VAL A 107 -0.88 -2.00 1.09
C VAL A 107 0.31 -1.32 1.77
N LEU A 108 0.12 -0.72 2.95
CA LEU A 108 1.21 -0.15 3.75
C LEU A 108 2.22 -1.21 4.17
N PHE A 109 1.76 -2.38 4.60
CA PHE A 109 2.65 -3.50 4.90
C PHE A 109 3.50 -3.89 3.68
N ALA A 110 2.88 -4.03 2.51
CA ALA A 110 3.59 -4.34 1.27
C ALA A 110 4.61 -3.23 0.93
N ARG A 111 4.25 -1.96 1.16
CA ARG A 111 5.17 -0.82 0.96
C ARG A 111 6.35 -0.84 1.93
N ILE A 112 6.12 -1.14 3.20
CA ILE A 112 7.18 -1.25 4.20
C ILE A 112 8.16 -2.37 3.84
N THR A 113 7.65 -3.52 3.44
CA THR A 113 8.48 -4.65 3.00
C THR A 113 9.32 -4.26 1.79
N ARG A 114 8.73 -3.61 0.80
CA ARG A 114 9.44 -3.13 -0.40
C ARG A 114 10.48 -2.06 -0.06
N ALA A 115 10.15 -1.12 0.84
CA ALA A 115 11.07 -0.09 1.30
C ALA A 115 12.25 -0.70 2.06
N TYR A 116 12.02 -1.71 2.88
CA TYR A 116 13.07 -2.42 3.59
C TYR A 116 14.13 -2.99 2.65
N HIS A 117 13.71 -3.54 1.50
CA HIS A 117 14.64 -4.14 0.54
C HIS A 117 15.29 -3.12 -0.40
N HIS A 118 14.62 -2.02 -0.74
CA HIS A 118 15.06 -1.12 -1.81
C HIS A 118 15.24 0.34 -1.38
N HIS A 119 14.54 0.79 -0.34
CA HIS A 119 14.51 2.18 0.13
C HIS A 119 14.52 2.23 1.66
N ASN A 120 15.55 1.65 2.27
CA ASN A 120 15.63 1.42 3.72
C ASN A 120 15.43 2.69 4.56
N HIS A 121 15.80 3.86 4.04
CA HIS A 121 15.59 5.16 4.67
C HIS A 121 14.11 5.57 4.82
N ASP A 122 13.22 4.97 4.06
CA ASP A 122 11.77 5.27 4.11
C ASP A 122 11.01 4.39 5.12
N VAL A 123 11.60 3.31 5.59
CA VAL A 123 10.94 2.33 6.47
C VAL A 123 10.40 3.00 7.74
N GLU A 124 11.23 3.79 8.41
CA GLU A 124 10.85 4.48 9.64
C GLU A 124 9.63 5.39 9.42
N PHE A 125 9.59 6.12 8.31
CA PHE A 125 8.45 6.97 7.97
C PHE A 125 7.16 6.15 7.85
N TYR A 126 7.17 5.05 7.10
CA TYR A 126 5.97 4.22 6.91
C TYR A 126 5.50 3.56 8.20
N VAL A 127 6.42 3.07 9.03
CA VAL A 127 6.10 2.48 10.33
C VAL A 127 5.47 3.53 11.25
N ASN A 128 6.04 4.72 11.33
CA ASN A 128 5.51 5.82 12.13
C ASN A 128 4.15 6.28 11.61
N TYR A 129 3.98 6.37 10.29
CA TYR A 129 2.69 6.70 9.70
C TYR A 129 1.62 5.67 10.07
N TYR A 130 1.94 4.38 9.98
CA TYR A 130 1.03 3.31 10.36
C TYR A 130 0.62 3.42 11.83
N ASN A 131 1.60 3.54 12.72
CA ASN A 131 1.36 3.61 14.16
C ASN A 131 0.50 4.83 14.53
N ASN A 132 0.79 5.99 13.96
CA ASN A 132 0.03 7.21 14.24
C ASN A 132 -1.38 7.19 13.65
N THR A 133 -1.59 6.44 12.57
CA THR A 133 -2.88 6.42 11.86
C THR A 133 -3.82 5.34 12.41
N PHE A 134 -3.30 4.17 12.79
CA PHE A 134 -4.11 2.99 13.10
C PHE A 134 -3.99 2.46 14.53
N ASN A 135 -2.95 2.82 15.26
CA ASN A 135 -2.77 2.43 16.67
C ASN A 135 -3.37 3.53 17.57
N ILE A 136 -4.66 3.48 17.69
CA ILE A 136 -5.39 4.35 18.60
C ILE A 136 -5.62 3.62 19.91
#